data_f96fd4df535e06818702a307636bd217
#
_entry.id   f96fd4df535e06818702a307636bd217
#
_cell.length_a   1.000
_cell.length_b   1.000
_cell.length_c   1.000
_cell.angle_alpha   90.00
_cell.angle_beta   90.00
_cell.angle_gamma   90.00
#
_symmetry.space_group_name_H-M   'P 1'
#
loop_
_entity.id
_entity.type
_entity.pdbx_description
1 polymer ?
#
loop_
_entity_poly.entity_id
_entity_poly.type
_entity_poly.pdbx_seq_one_letter_code
_entity_poly.pdbx_strand_id
1 'polypeptide(L)'
;MPRPRNKQDLLKAGGEYYAKLIEMANSMSEKEMNTEFDFSGDSSKKERHWGRDKNLRDIWVHLYEWHRMLLEFVDTNLNKGGNAPFLPEPYTWKTYGDMNVEYWKKHQKTSLEDARKMFEKSHKDVMKLAESLSEEQLFTKGMYPWVGGSVLGSYFVSCLSSHYDWAMKKLKAHKKNCA
;
A
#
# COMPACT_ATOMS: atom_id res chain seq x y z
N MET A 1 3.96 6.87 -15.08
CA MET A 1 5.21 7.48 -14.55
C MET A 1 6.22 6.36 -14.34
N PRO A 2 7.49 6.51 -14.72
CA PRO A 2 8.50 5.49 -14.45
C PRO A 2 8.68 5.29 -12.94
N ARG A 3 9.14 4.08 -12.54
CA ARG A 3 9.38 3.76 -11.13
C ARG A 3 10.44 4.70 -10.55
N PRO A 4 10.18 5.38 -9.41
CA PRO A 4 11.15 6.27 -8.76
C PRO A 4 12.48 5.57 -8.46
N ARG A 5 13.59 6.27 -8.70
CA ARG A 5 14.96 5.79 -8.48
C ARG A 5 15.82 6.73 -7.65
N ASN A 6 15.21 7.79 -7.13
CA ASN A 6 15.82 8.77 -6.25
C ASN A 6 14.76 9.31 -5.28
N LYS A 7 15.21 9.98 -4.23
CA LYS A 7 14.35 10.50 -3.17
C LYS A 7 13.34 11.52 -3.69
N GLN A 8 13.76 12.43 -4.56
CA GLN A 8 12.88 13.47 -5.10
C GLN A 8 11.71 12.85 -5.87
N ASP A 9 11.99 11.89 -6.76
CA ASP A 9 10.96 11.19 -7.53
C ASP A 9 10.06 10.35 -6.63
N LEU A 10 10.61 9.72 -5.58
CA LEU A 10 9.84 8.96 -4.61
C LEU A 10 8.82 9.84 -3.89
N LEU A 11 9.26 10.97 -3.33
CA LEU A 11 8.39 11.90 -2.62
C LEU A 11 7.33 12.51 -3.54
N LYS A 12 7.73 12.92 -4.73
CA LYS A 12 6.81 13.44 -5.75
C LYS A 12 5.75 12.42 -6.13
N ALA A 13 6.16 11.20 -6.50
CA ALA A 13 5.23 10.14 -6.89
C ALA A 13 4.32 9.74 -5.72
N GLY A 14 4.86 9.62 -4.50
CA GLY A 14 4.07 9.32 -3.30
C GLY A 14 2.94 10.33 -3.09
N GLY A 15 3.23 11.62 -3.17
CA GLY A 15 2.25 12.69 -3.02
C GLY A 15 1.24 12.76 -4.16
N GLU A 16 1.69 12.69 -5.41
CA GLU A 16 0.81 12.79 -6.58
C GLU A 16 -0.16 11.60 -6.69
N TYR A 17 0.33 10.37 -6.46
CA TYR A 17 -0.52 9.18 -6.52
C TYR A 17 -1.50 9.13 -5.35
N TYR A 18 -1.08 9.58 -4.15
CA TYR A 18 -1.99 9.74 -3.03
C TYR A 18 -3.12 10.73 -3.37
N ALA A 19 -2.80 11.91 -3.87
CA ALA A 19 -3.80 12.93 -4.23
C ALA A 19 -4.80 12.39 -5.28
N LYS A 20 -4.30 11.71 -6.31
CA LYS A 20 -5.15 11.09 -7.35
C LYS A 20 -6.05 9.99 -6.79
N LEU A 21 -5.54 9.17 -5.86
CA LEU A 21 -6.33 8.11 -5.22
C LEU A 21 -7.45 8.71 -4.36
N ILE A 22 -7.14 9.73 -3.56
CA ILE A 22 -8.13 10.45 -2.75
C ILE A 22 -9.20 11.11 -3.62
N GLU A 23 -8.79 11.80 -4.69
CA GLU A 23 -9.71 12.41 -5.66
C GLU A 23 -10.65 11.36 -6.28
N MET A 24 -10.10 10.24 -6.71
CA MET A 24 -10.88 9.14 -7.29
C MET A 24 -11.88 8.58 -6.29
N ALA A 25 -11.48 8.35 -5.05
CA ALA A 25 -12.38 7.88 -3.99
C ALA A 25 -13.48 8.89 -3.68
N ASN A 26 -13.14 10.18 -3.61
CA ASN A 26 -14.11 11.26 -3.37
C ASN A 26 -15.10 11.44 -4.54
N SER A 27 -14.72 11.04 -5.76
CA SER A 27 -15.58 11.10 -6.95
C SER A 27 -16.50 9.89 -7.12
N MET A 28 -16.48 8.94 -6.20
CA MET A 28 -17.39 7.80 -6.25
C MET A 28 -18.82 8.23 -5.99
N SER A 29 -19.73 7.80 -6.86
CA SER A 29 -21.18 8.05 -6.69
C SER A 29 -21.75 7.21 -5.54
N GLU A 30 -22.94 7.58 -5.08
CA GLU A 30 -23.65 6.79 -4.06
C GLU A 30 -23.87 5.33 -4.52
N LYS A 31 -24.20 5.11 -5.79
CA LYS A 31 -24.31 3.77 -6.39
C LYS A 31 -22.99 3.00 -6.27
N GLU A 32 -21.86 3.61 -6.65
CA GLU A 32 -20.54 2.99 -6.56
C GLU A 32 -20.12 2.69 -5.12
N MET A 33 -20.47 3.58 -4.18
CA MET A 33 -20.18 3.37 -2.76
C MET A 33 -21.02 2.25 -2.12
N ASN A 34 -22.26 2.08 -2.55
CA ASN A 34 -23.19 1.09 -2.00
C ASN A 34 -23.18 -0.26 -2.74
N THR A 35 -22.46 -0.36 -3.85
CA THR A 35 -22.32 -1.61 -4.61
C THR A 35 -21.04 -2.33 -4.17
N GLU A 36 -21.14 -3.61 -3.81
CA GLU A 36 -19.95 -4.42 -3.54
C GLU A 36 -19.08 -4.58 -4.77
N PHE A 37 -17.78 -4.65 -4.56
CA PHE A 37 -16.82 -4.99 -5.62
C PHE A 37 -17.06 -6.42 -6.09
N ASP A 38 -17.40 -6.58 -7.35
CA ASP A 38 -17.49 -7.87 -8.01
C ASP A 38 -16.72 -7.83 -9.35
N PHE A 39 -15.69 -8.64 -9.42
CA PHE A 39 -14.82 -8.77 -10.60
C PHE A 39 -14.91 -10.18 -11.20
N SER A 40 -15.85 -11.00 -10.75
CA SER A 40 -16.02 -12.41 -11.19
C SER A 40 -16.30 -12.55 -12.69
N GLY A 41 -16.89 -11.53 -13.30
CA GLY A 41 -17.15 -11.49 -14.75
C GLY A 41 -15.92 -11.22 -15.62
N ASP A 42 -14.77 -10.87 -15.04
CA ASP A 42 -13.53 -10.56 -15.77
C ASP A 42 -12.48 -11.67 -15.53
N SER A 43 -12.34 -12.57 -16.50
CA SER A 43 -11.38 -13.68 -16.42
C SER A 43 -9.91 -13.27 -16.35
N SER A 44 -9.58 -12.00 -16.59
CA SER A 44 -8.22 -11.45 -16.40
C SER A 44 -7.91 -11.13 -14.94
N LYS A 45 -8.91 -11.05 -14.07
CA LYS A 45 -8.79 -10.71 -12.63
C LYS A 45 -8.57 -11.97 -11.78
N LYS A 46 -7.42 -12.62 -11.96
CA LYS A 46 -7.11 -13.92 -11.33
C LYS A 46 -6.48 -13.85 -9.97
N GLU A 47 -5.83 -12.72 -9.61
CA GLU A 47 -5.16 -12.55 -8.31
C GLU A 47 -6.18 -12.51 -7.17
N ARG A 48 -5.82 -13.13 -6.04
CA ARG A 48 -6.72 -13.31 -4.87
C ARG A 48 -7.36 -12.02 -4.37
N HIS A 49 -6.66 -10.88 -4.48
CA HIS A 49 -7.18 -9.60 -4.00
C HIS A 49 -8.43 -9.12 -4.75
N TRP A 50 -8.66 -9.57 -6.00
CA TRP A 50 -9.86 -9.20 -6.75
C TRP A 50 -11.13 -9.81 -6.14
N GLY A 51 -11.04 -11.03 -5.63
CA GLY A 51 -12.16 -11.68 -4.95
C GLY A 51 -12.26 -11.37 -3.45
N ARG A 52 -11.14 -10.99 -2.82
CA ARG A 52 -11.07 -10.68 -1.39
C ARG A 52 -11.73 -9.35 -1.04
N ASP A 53 -11.36 -8.28 -1.76
CA ASP A 53 -11.79 -6.93 -1.41
C ASP A 53 -13.21 -6.66 -1.94
N LYS A 54 -14.09 -6.21 -1.04
CA LYS A 54 -15.51 -6.03 -1.33
C LYS A 54 -15.96 -4.58 -1.41
N ASN A 55 -15.15 -3.66 -0.88
CA ASN A 55 -15.51 -2.25 -0.81
C ASN A 55 -14.28 -1.36 -0.60
N LEU A 56 -14.50 -0.05 -0.58
CA LEU A 56 -13.43 0.95 -0.40
C LEU A 56 -12.73 0.82 0.96
N ARG A 57 -13.44 0.41 2.03
CA ARG A 57 -12.82 0.13 3.34
C ARG A 57 -11.69 -0.90 3.20
N ASP A 58 -11.92 -1.98 2.47
CA ASP A 58 -10.95 -3.06 2.29
C ASP A 58 -9.67 -2.58 1.59
N ILE A 59 -9.80 -1.62 0.67
CA ILE A 59 -8.64 -0.94 0.06
C ILE A 59 -7.88 -0.13 1.11
N TRP A 60 -8.58 0.72 1.90
CA TRP A 60 -7.92 1.58 2.90
C TRP A 60 -7.16 0.78 3.94
N VAL A 61 -7.75 -0.30 4.47
CA VAL A 61 -7.08 -1.11 5.50
C VAL A 61 -5.90 -1.90 4.93
N HIS A 62 -5.97 -2.34 3.67
CA HIS A 62 -4.84 -2.99 3.00
C HIS A 62 -3.64 -2.03 2.89
N LEU A 63 -3.86 -0.82 2.38
CA LEU A 63 -2.83 0.20 2.28
C LEU A 63 -2.26 0.58 3.65
N TYR A 64 -3.11 0.73 4.66
CA TYR A 64 -2.71 1.01 6.04
C TYR A 64 -1.81 -0.08 6.63
N GLU A 65 -2.15 -1.35 6.49
CA GLU A 65 -1.33 -2.43 7.04
C GLU A 65 0.04 -2.53 6.35
N TRP A 66 0.12 -2.24 5.05
CA TRP A 66 1.40 -2.18 4.36
C TRP A 66 2.24 -0.97 4.77
N HIS A 67 1.62 0.18 5.05
CA HIS A 67 2.32 1.30 5.67
C HIS A 67 2.85 0.96 7.05
N ARG A 68 2.04 0.28 7.86
CA ARG A 68 2.44 -0.16 9.20
C ARG A 68 3.66 -1.07 9.15
N MET A 69 3.64 -2.08 8.26
CA MET A 69 4.79 -2.98 8.07
C MET A 69 6.05 -2.21 7.69
N LEU A 70 5.95 -1.23 6.78
CA LEU A 70 7.10 -0.42 6.38
C LEU A 70 7.66 0.42 7.53
N LEU A 71 6.80 1.08 8.31
CA LEU A 71 7.20 1.87 9.47
C LEU A 71 7.91 1.00 10.51
N GLU A 72 7.36 -0.17 10.82
CA GLU A 72 7.94 -1.13 11.76
C GLU A 72 9.26 -1.71 11.25
N PHE A 73 9.35 -2.04 9.97
CA PHE A 73 10.56 -2.54 9.32
C PHE A 73 11.72 -1.55 9.41
N VAL A 74 11.46 -0.27 9.14
CA VAL A 74 12.49 0.77 9.25
C VAL A 74 12.86 1.01 10.72
N ASP A 75 11.89 1.11 11.61
CA ASP A 75 12.14 1.35 13.03
C ASP A 75 12.96 0.21 13.65
N THR A 76 12.58 -1.04 13.42
CA THR A 76 13.29 -2.21 13.95
C THR A 76 14.72 -2.29 13.44
N ASN A 77 14.93 -2.08 12.14
CA ASN A 77 16.22 -2.32 11.52
C ASN A 77 17.15 -1.10 11.58
N LEU A 78 16.63 0.10 11.29
CA LEU A 78 17.45 1.31 11.26
C LEU A 78 17.63 1.93 12.64
N ASN A 79 16.56 2.08 13.41
CA ASN A 79 16.62 2.78 14.69
C ASN A 79 17.07 1.86 15.85
N LYS A 80 16.64 0.60 15.82
CA LYS A 80 16.95 -0.39 16.88
C LYS A 80 18.10 -1.34 16.52
N GLY A 81 18.69 -1.20 15.32
CA GLY A 81 19.85 -1.99 14.88
C GLY A 81 19.52 -3.47 14.64
N GLY A 82 18.28 -3.79 14.31
CA GLY A 82 17.83 -5.15 14.02
C GLY A 82 18.20 -5.63 12.62
N ASN A 83 17.79 -6.86 12.31
CA ASN A 83 17.89 -7.48 10.98
C ASN A 83 16.63 -8.31 10.67
N ALA A 84 15.46 -7.71 10.93
CA ALA A 84 14.18 -8.35 10.71
C ALA A 84 13.77 -8.31 9.22
N PRO A 85 13.07 -9.34 8.72
CA PRO A 85 12.49 -9.32 7.38
C PRO A 85 11.35 -8.31 7.29
N PHE A 86 11.02 -7.88 6.06
CA PHE A 86 9.89 -6.97 5.83
C PHE A 86 8.54 -7.61 6.16
N LEU A 87 8.34 -8.85 5.72
CA LEU A 87 7.12 -9.59 6.02
C LEU A 87 7.22 -10.22 7.41
N PRO A 88 6.16 -10.11 8.25
CA PRO A 88 6.15 -10.74 9.56
C PRO A 88 6.13 -12.27 9.45
N GLU A 89 6.79 -12.95 10.37
CA GLU A 89 6.72 -14.41 10.44
C GLU A 89 5.28 -14.89 10.69
N PRO A 90 4.87 -16.01 10.12
CA PRO A 90 5.62 -16.98 9.29
C PRO A 90 5.59 -16.69 7.79
N TYR A 91 5.16 -15.50 7.36
CA TYR A 91 4.91 -15.18 5.95
C TYR A 91 6.18 -14.91 5.16
N THR A 92 6.15 -15.29 3.89
CA THR A 92 7.20 -15.08 2.90
C THR A 92 6.59 -14.46 1.63
N TRP A 93 7.42 -14.03 0.69
CA TRP A 93 6.95 -13.54 -0.60
C TRP A 93 6.17 -14.58 -1.43
N LYS A 94 6.20 -15.85 -1.04
CA LYS A 94 5.35 -16.91 -1.63
C LYS A 94 3.99 -17.02 -0.94
N THR A 95 3.90 -16.64 0.33
CA THR A 95 2.71 -16.82 1.17
C THR A 95 2.07 -15.53 1.67
N TYR A 96 2.60 -14.36 1.30
CA TYR A 96 2.08 -13.06 1.75
C TYR A 96 0.61 -12.81 1.36
N GLY A 97 0.09 -13.56 0.38
CA GLY A 97 -1.33 -13.56 0.05
C GLY A 97 -2.22 -14.01 1.22
N ASP A 98 -1.74 -14.97 2.01
CA ASP A 98 -2.46 -15.43 3.23
C ASP A 98 -2.40 -14.37 4.33
N MET A 99 -1.26 -13.70 4.51
CA MET A 99 -1.12 -12.54 5.40
C MET A 99 -2.13 -11.44 5.05
N ASN A 100 -2.26 -11.12 3.76
CA ASN A 100 -3.23 -10.12 3.31
C ASN A 100 -4.68 -10.52 3.63
N VAL A 101 -5.01 -11.82 3.60
CA VAL A 101 -6.32 -12.32 4.02
C VAL A 101 -6.53 -12.12 5.52
N GLU A 102 -5.51 -12.37 6.36
CA GLU A 102 -5.61 -12.12 7.80
C GLU A 102 -5.77 -10.63 8.12
N TYR A 103 -5.07 -9.74 7.43
CA TYR A 103 -5.30 -8.29 7.54
C TYR A 103 -6.71 -7.89 7.12
N TRP A 104 -7.23 -8.45 6.05
CA TRP A 104 -8.61 -8.23 5.62
C TRP A 104 -9.61 -8.68 6.69
N LYS A 105 -9.46 -9.88 7.25
CA LYS A 105 -10.30 -10.40 8.36
C LYS A 105 -10.26 -9.50 9.59
N LYS A 106 -9.07 -9.06 9.98
CA LYS A 106 -8.84 -8.17 11.14
C LYS A 106 -9.70 -6.91 11.09
N HIS A 107 -9.95 -6.38 9.89
CA HIS A 107 -10.62 -5.11 9.69
C HIS A 107 -12.10 -5.20 9.27
N GLN A 108 -12.71 -6.39 9.33
CA GLN A 108 -14.10 -6.54 8.89
C GLN A 108 -15.12 -5.75 9.76
N LYS A 109 -14.73 -5.35 10.97
CA LYS A 109 -15.52 -4.50 11.86
C LYS A 109 -15.06 -3.03 11.88
N THR A 110 -14.01 -2.68 11.16
CA THR A 110 -13.54 -1.30 11.03
C THR A 110 -14.49 -0.53 10.11
N SER A 111 -14.94 0.66 10.53
CA SER A 111 -15.79 1.51 9.70
C SER A 111 -15.02 2.05 8.49
N LEU A 112 -15.73 2.44 7.43
CA LEU A 112 -15.12 3.11 6.28
C LEU A 112 -14.41 4.39 6.69
N GLU A 113 -15.02 5.18 7.57
CA GLU A 113 -14.44 6.43 8.08
C GLU A 113 -13.15 6.20 8.85
N ASP A 114 -13.14 5.24 9.78
CA ASP A 114 -11.94 4.90 10.55
C ASP A 114 -10.83 4.35 9.66
N ALA A 115 -11.17 3.46 8.73
CA ALA A 115 -10.22 2.91 7.76
C ALA A 115 -9.55 4.02 6.93
N ARG A 116 -10.32 5.02 6.49
CA ARG A 116 -9.80 6.19 5.78
C ARG A 116 -8.87 7.02 6.66
N LYS A 117 -9.27 7.34 7.89
CA LYS A 117 -8.43 8.08 8.84
C LYS A 117 -7.11 7.37 9.13
N MET A 118 -7.15 6.05 9.31
CA MET A 118 -5.96 5.21 9.52
C MET A 118 -5.03 5.28 8.31
N PHE A 119 -5.55 5.15 7.11
CA PHE A 119 -4.78 5.26 5.87
C PHE A 119 -4.16 6.66 5.68
N GLU A 120 -4.95 7.72 5.83
CA GLU A 120 -4.47 9.10 5.67
C GLU A 120 -3.37 9.44 6.68
N LYS A 121 -3.52 8.98 7.94
CA LYS A 121 -2.48 9.16 8.97
C LYS A 121 -1.22 8.38 8.61
N SER A 122 -1.34 7.11 8.27
CA SER A 122 -0.18 6.28 7.95
C SER A 122 0.55 6.75 6.70
N HIS A 123 -0.16 7.29 5.70
CA HIS A 123 0.46 7.95 4.55
C HIS A 123 1.36 9.11 5.00
N LYS A 124 0.86 9.99 5.85
CA LYS A 124 1.64 11.12 6.39
C LYS A 124 2.87 10.63 7.15
N ASP A 125 2.72 9.60 7.97
CA ASP A 125 3.83 9.02 8.75
C ASP A 125 4.91 8.44 7.84
N VAL A 126 4.53 7.70 6.79
CA VAL A 126 5.47 7.13 5.81
C VAL A 126 6.17 8.23 5.00
N MET A 127 5.44 9.25 4.55
CA MET A 127 6.03 10.38 3.82
C MET A 127 7.02 11.16 4.69
N LYS A 128 6.67 11.43 5.94
CA LYS A 128 7.56 12.07 6.91
C LYS A 128 8.84 11.25 7.14
N LEU A 129 8.70 9.93 7.26
CA LEU A 129 9.85 9.04 7.39
C LEU A 129 10.73 9.11 6.13
N ALA A 130 10.16 9.05 4.94
CA ALA A 130 10.89 9.16 3.67
C ALA A 130 11.63 10.50 3.56
N GLU A 131 11.00 11.60 3.98
CA GLU A 131 11.62 12.93 4.01
C GLU A 131 12.82 13.00 4.95
N SER A 132 12.76 12.32 6.09
CA SER A 132 13.84 12.31 7.12
C SER A 132 15.07 11.50 6.70
N LEU A 133 14.93 10.56 5.76
CA LEU A 133 16.04 9.72 5.30
C LEU A 133 16.81 10.41 4.17
N SER A 134 18.13 10.20 4.12
CA SER A 134 18.97 10.74 3.04
C SER A 134 18.78 10.00 1.72
N GLU A 135 19.21 10.62 0.61
CA GLU A 135 19.30 9.96 -0.69
C GLU A 135 20.11 8.66 -0.62
N GLU A 136 21.25 8.70 0.08
CA GLU A 136 22.12 7.53 0.26
C GLU A 136 21.41 6.41 1.02
N GLN A 137 20.73 6.74 2.12
CA GLN A 137 19.98 5.76 2.90
C GLN A 137 18.88 5.07 2.08
N LEU A 138 18.22 5.82 1.21
CA LEU A 138 17.11 5.30 0.40
C LEU A 138 17.57 4.54 -0.84
N PHE A 139 18.61 5.00 -1.56
CA PHE A 139 18.91 4.52 -2.90
C PHE A 139 20.32 3.98 -3.13
N THR A 140 21.18 3.93 -2.09
CA THR A 140 22.49 3.25 -2.24
C THR A 140 22.31 1.75 -2.09
N LYS A 141 22.66 1.02 -3.14
CA LYS A 141 22.65 -0.44 -3.14
C LYS A 141 23.71 -1.00 -2.17
N GLY A 142 23.31 -2.00 -1.39
CA GLY A 142 24.20 -2.60 -0.39
C GLY A 142 24.39 -1.78 0.89
N MET A 143 23.66 -0.66 1.05
CA MET A 143 23.72 0.15 2.26
C MET A 143 23.31 -0.63 3.51
N TYR A 144 22.28 -1.45 3.41
CA TYR A 144 21.74 -2.23 4.52
C TYR A 144 21.61 -3.71 4.16
N PRO A 145 22.04 -4.64 5.03
CA PRO A 145 21.90 -6.08 4.77
C PRO A 145 20.45 -6.55 4.77
N TRP A 146 19.59 -5.91 5.56
CA TRP A 146 18.19 -6.27 5.75
C TRP A 146 17.26 -5.89 4.59
N VAL A 147 17.71 -5.14 3.59
CA VAL A 147 16.97 -4.90 2.34
C VAL A 147 17.29 -5.92 1.24
N GLY A 148 18.11 -6.92 1.54
CA GLY A 148 18.54 -7.93 0.57
C GLY A 148 19.31 -7.33 -0.62
N GLY A 149 19.03 -7.81 -1.82
CA GLY A 149 19.63 -7.29 -3.06
C GLY A 149 19.02 -6.00 -3.60
N SER A 150 18.09 -5.39 -2.88
CA SER A 150 17.36 -4.17 -3.25
C SER A 150 17.95 -2.92 -2.59
N VAL A 151 17.22 -1.82 -2.63
CA VAL A 151 17.47 -0.59 -1.87
C VAL A 151 16.27 -0.30 -0.98
N LEU A 152 16.48 0.43 0.12
CA LEU A 152 15.40 0.76 1.05
C LEU A 152 14.28 1.54 0.35
N GLY A 153 14.61 2.46 -0.54
CA GLY A 153 13.64 3.23 -1.32
C GLY A 153 12.66 2.39 -2.14
N SER A 154 13.05 1.17 -2.54
CA SER A 154 12.15 0.25 -3.26
C SER A 154 10.96 -0.19 -2.40
N TYR A 155 11.15 -0.35 -1.11
CA TYR A 155 10.07 -0.68 -0.17
C TYR A 155 9.10 0.50 -0.02
N PHE A 156 9.62 1.73 0.07
CA PHE A 156 8.79 2.95 0.07
C PHE A 156 7.99 3.09 -1.22
N VAL A 157 8.63 2.92 -2.38
CA VAL A 157 7.94 2.98 -3.68
C VAL A 157 6.83 1.94 -3.76
N SER A 158 7.10 0.73 -3.29
CA SER A 158 6.10 -0.36 -3.27
C SER A 158 4.90 -0.01 -2.41
N CYS A 159 5.12 0.50 -1.19
CA CYS A 159 4.05 0.83 -0.24
C CYS A 159 3.32 2.15 -0.57
N LEU A 160 3.91 3.04 -1.36
CA LEU A 160 3.34 4.32 -1.77
C LEU A 160 2.78 4.25 -3.19
N SER A 161 3.48 4.83 -4.16
CA SER A 161 2.97 5.03 -5.52
C SER A 161 2.53 3.75 -6.21
N SER A 162 3.25 2.63 -6.04
CA SER A 162 2.87 1.35 -6.66
C SER A 162 1.57 0.78 -6.07
N HIS A 163 1.40 0.83 -4.75
CA HIS A 163 0.15 0.39 -4.09
C HIS A 163 -1.01 1.32 -4.38
N TYR A 164 -0.77 2.65 -4.50
CA TYR A 164 -1.84 3.58 -4.86
C TYR A 164 -2.30 3.39 -6.31
N ASP A 165 -1.39 3.09 -7.23
CA ASP A 165 -1.74 2.71 -8.59
C ASP A 165 -2.58 1.42 -8.64
N TRP A 166 -2.19 0.41 -7.85
CA TRP A 166 -2.98 -0.80 -7.67
C TRP A 166 -4.41 -0.51 -7.16
N ALA A 167 -4.53 0.34 -6.14
CA ALA A 167 -5.84 0.73 -5.59
C ALA A 167 -6.68 1.47 -6.64
N MET A 168 -6.09 2.43 -7.36
CA MET A 168 -6.79 3.16 -8.42
C MET A 168 -7.25 2.26 -9.55
N LYS A 169 -6.46 1.26 -9.96
CA LYS A 169 -6.87 0.27 -10.96
C LYS A 169 -8.09 -0.51 -10.50
N LYS A 170 -8.17 -0.87 -9.23
CA LYS A 170 -9.32 -1.56 -8.66
C LYS A 170 -10.55 -0.67 -8.64
N LEU A 171 -10.44 0.59 -8.18
CA LEU A 171 -11.55 1.53 -8.21
C LEU A 171 -12.05 1.83 -9.63
N LYS A 172 -11.15 1.99 -10.60
CA LYS A 172 -11.53 2.16 -12.01
C LYS A 172 -12.32 0.97 -12.55
N ALA A 173 -11.89 -0.25 -12.23
CA ALA A 173 -12.61 -1.46 -12.64
C ALA A 173 -14.00 -1.52 -12.00
N HIS A 174 -14.12 -1.19 -10.71
CA HIS A 174 -15.39 -1.14 -10.00
C HIS A 174 -16.33 -0.07 -10.60
N LYS A 175 -15.85 1.15 -10.82
CA LYS A 175 -16.63 2.23 -11.45
C LYS A 175 -17.16 1.81 -12.83
N LYS A 176 -16.35 1.12 -13.62
CA LYS A 176 -16.78 0.57 -14.93
C LYS A 176 -17.88 -0.48 -14.78
N ASN A 177 -17.82 -1.33 -13.76
CA ASN A 177 -18.85 -2.35 -13.52
C ASN A 177 -20.16 -1.74 -13.01
N CYS A 178 -20.13 -0.55 -12.41
CA CYS A 178 -21.31 0.19 -11.93
C CYS A 178 -21.96 1.10 -12.99
N ALA A 179 -21.26 1.33 -14.10
CA ALA A 179 -21.70 2.24 -15.16
C ALA A 179 -23.00 1.77 -15.87
#